data_4a49027cfe63174e1e036e142b9c0a98
#
_entry.id   4a49027cfe63174e1e036e142b9c0a98
#
_cell.length_a   1.000
_cell.length_b   1.000
_cell.length_c   1.000
_cell.angle_alpha   90.00
_cell.angle_beta   90.00
_cell.angle_gamma   90.00
#
_symmetry.space_group_name_H-M   'P 1'
#
loop_
_entity.id
_entity.type
_entity.pdbx_description
1 polymer ?
#
loop_
_entity_poly.entity_id
_entity_poly.type
_entity_poly.pdbx_seq_one_letter_code
_entity_poly.pdbx_strand_id
1 'polypeptide(L)'
;MRVQFSFEDNEILNDVLSFGGEWKYPFLPRIGEEISPALLVDWITPNELFEALSDYEKSMWLEWVTEDVEAGSQEEEAQLDNLYIWLANLGTVVSEICWSKYENEPCVLITLKR
;
A
#
# COMPACT_ATOMS: atom_id res chain seq x y z
N MET A 1 13.41 11.80 -8.00
CA MET A 1 13.59 11.57 -6.54
C MET A 1 12.87 10.31 -6.14
N ARG A 2 13.52 9.47 -5.36
CA ARG A 2 12.92 8.24 -4.87
C ARG A 2 12.07 8.50 -3.62
N VAL A 3 10.88 7.93 -3.57
CA VAL A 3 10.05 7.89 -2.37
C VAL A 3 9.81 6.44 -1.95
N GLN A 4 9.68 6.26 -0.63
CA GLN A 4 9.39 4.95 -0.04
C GLN A 4 8.22 5.12 0.93
N PHE A 5 7.18 4.34 0.73
CA PHE A 5 6.00 4.34 1.59
C PHE A 5 6.06 3.19 2.57
N SER A 6 5.62 3.45 3.79
CA SER A 6 5.39 2.43 4.81
C SER A 6 4.15 2.80 5.60
N PHE A 7 3.69 1.90 6.45
CA PHE A 7 2.51 2.10 7.27
C PHE A 7 2.89 2.07 8.74
N GLU A 8 2.18 2.84 9.57
CA GLU A 8 2.28 2.72 11.01
C GLU A 8 1.89 1.30 11.43
N ASP A 9 2.41 0.83 12.55
CA ASP A 9 2.10 -0.48 13.10
C ASP A 9 0.59 -0.66 13.24
N ASN A 10 0.08 -1.77 12.71
CA ASN A 10 -1.33 -2.13 12.82
C ASN A 10 -1.47 -3.66 12.78
N GLU A 11 -2.65 -4.13 13.17
CA GLU A 11 -2.94 -5.55 13.28
C GLU A 11 -3.19 -6.23 11.92
N ILE A 12 -3.35 -5.45 10.85
CA ILE A 12 -3.61 -5.96 9.51
C ILE A 12 -2.36 -6.61 8.92
N LEU A 13 -1.18 -6.03 9.23
CA LEU A 13 0.10 -6.52 8.71
C LEU A 13 0.78 -7.44 9.72
N ASN A 14 1.33 -8.54 9.23
CA ASN A 14 2.19 -9.43 9.98
C ASN A 14 3.67 -9.10 9.79
N ASP A 15 4.01 -8.58 8.61
CA ASP A 15 5.36 -8.21 8.24
C ASP A 15 5.45 -6.72 7.95
N VAL A 16 6.64 -6.15 8.07
CA VAL A 16 6.91 -4.77 7.66
C VAL A 16 6.74 -4.68 6.15
N LEU A 17 5.87 -3.78 5.72
CA LEU A 17 5.60 -3.52 4.31
C LEU A 17 6.14 -2.15 3.93
N SER A 18 7.06 -2.14 2.96
CA SER A 18 7.64 -0.91 2.43
C SER A 18 7.76 -1.03 0.92
N PHE A 19 7.33 0.00 0.21
CA PHE A 19 7.36 0.01 -1.25
C PHE A 19 7.49 1.44 -1.76
N GLY A 20 7.96 1.59 -2.97
CA GLY A 20 8.10 2.91 -3.58
C GLY A 20 8.82 2.87 -4.91
N GLY A 21 9.19 4.03 -5.36
CA GLY A 21 9.86 4.21 -6.64
C GLY A 21 10.16 5.66 -6.93
N GLU A 22 10.27 5.99 -8.21
CA GLU A 22 10.53 7.35 -8.64
C GLU A 22 9.30 8.23 -8.51
N TRP A 23 9.44 9.33 -7.76
CA TRP A 23 8.38 10.33 -7.61
C TRP A 23 8.35 11.25 -8.82
N LYS A 24 7.25 11.27 -9.52
CA LYS A 24 7.10 11.97 -10.80
C LYS A 24 6.32 13.29 -10.70
N TYR A 25 5.89 13.65 -9.50
CA TYR A 25 5.08 14.84 -9.28
C TYR A 25 5.96 16.00 -8.78
N PRO A 26 5.54 17.26 -9.01
CA PRO A 26 6.37 18.42 -8.65
C PRO A 26 6.49 18.69 -7.16
N PHE A 27 5.53 18.21 -6.36
CA PHE A 27 5.51 18.43 -4.91
C PHE A 27 5.38 17.11 -4.15
N LEU A 28 6.06 17.01 -3.02
CA LEU A 28 5.90 15.90 -2.09
C LEU A 28 4.63 16.07 -1.26
N PRO A 29 4.00 14.97 -0.82
CA PRO A 29 2.89 15.04 0.13
C PRO A 29 3.36 15.66 1.44
N ARG A 30 2.45 16.29 2.16
CA ARG A 30 2.71 16.90 3.48
C ARG A 30 2.06 16.07 4.57
N ILE A 31 2.56 16.21 5.79
CA ILE A 31 1.94 15.59 6.96
C ILE A 31 0.49 16.06 7.07
N GLY A 32 -0.42 15.10 7.25
CA GLY A 32 -1.85 15.33 7.31
C GLY A 32 -2.59 15.24 5.98
N GLU A 33 -1.88 15.22 4.86
CA GLU A 33 -2.50 15.02 3.55
C GLU A 33 -2.89 13.55 3.34
N GLU A 34 -3.94 13.36 2.57
CA GLU A 34 -4.42 12.05 2.20
C GLU A 34 -3.89 11.64 0.82
N ILE A 35 -3.40 10.40 0.71
CA ILE A 35 -2.91 9.85 -0.54
C ILE A 35 -3.87 8.75 -0.99
N SER A 36 -4.43 8.92 -2.20
CA SER A 36 -5.33 7.91 -2.76
C SER A 36 -4.61 6.58 -2.97
N PRO A 37 -5.24 5.44 -2.63
CA PRO A 37 -4.71 4.13 -2.99
C PRO A 37 -4.42 3.99 -4.49
N ALA A 38 -5.14 4.69 -5.35
CA ALA A 38 -4.90 4.71 -6.79
C ALA A 38 -3.48 5.16 -7.16
N LEU A 39 -2.86 6.01 -6.35
CA LEU A 39 -1.47 6.42 -6.53
C LEU A 39 -0.50 5.33 -6.08
N LEU A 40 -0.82 4.65 -4.98
CA LEU A 40 0.05 3.66 -4.37
C LEU A 40 0.15 2.37 -5.18
N VAL A 41 -0.89 2.01 -5.93
CA VAL A 41 -0.91 0.76 -6.71
C VAL A 41 0.09 0.75 -7.86
N ASP A 42 0.68 1.88 -8.21
CA ASP A 42 1.76 1.93 -9.19
C ASP A 42 3.05 1.29 -8.68
N TRP A 43 3.20 1.12 -7.37
CA TRP A 43 4.43 0.66 -6.73
C TRP A 43 4.30 -0.63 -5.92
N ILE A 44 3.12 -1.22 -5.86
CA ILE A 44 2.89 -2.46 -5.12
C ILE A 44 1.92 -3.36 -5.89
N THR A 45 2.21 -4.65 -5.90
CA THR A 45 1.34 -5.64 -6.53
C THR A 45 0.40 -6.26 -5.48
N PRO A 46 -0.75 -6.84 -5.92
CA PRO A 46 -1.62 -7.58 -5.01
C PRO A 46 -0.90 -8.68 -4.24
N ASN A 47 0.00 -9.42 -4.90
CA ASN A 47 0.74 -10.49 -4.25
C ASN A 47 1.68 -9.99 -3.15
N GLU A 48 2.36 -8.88 -3.39
CA GLU A 48 3.25 -8.30 -2.38
C GLU A 48 2.49 -7.89 -1.12
N LEU A 49 1.32 -7.26 -1.28
CA LEU A 49 0.50 -6.89 -0.14
C LEU A 49 -0.07 -8.12 0.57
N PHE A 50 -0.61 -9.08 -0.19
CA PHE A 50 -1.17 -10.30 0.38
C PHE A 50 -0.16 -11.03 1.29
N GLU A 51 1.07 -11.18 0.83
CA GLU A 51 2.12 -11.88 1.60
C GLU A 51 2.46 -11.19 2.92
N ALA A 52 2.27 -9.87 3.01
CA ALA A 52 2.53 -9.10 4.22
C ALA A 52 1.36 -9.11 5.22
N LEU A 53 0.18 -9.54 4.81
CA LEU A 53 -1.01 -9.54 5.67
C LEU A 53 -0.93 -10.58 6.79
N SER A 54 -1.64 -10.33 7.88
CA SER A 54 -1.85 -11.33 8.93
C SER A 54 -2.67 -12.51 8.39
N ASP A 55 -2.62 -13.66 9.08
CA ASP A 55 -3.34 -14.86 8.65
C ASP A 55 -4.85 -14.63 8.53
N TYR A 56 -5.42 -13.89 9.46
CA TYR A 56 -6.85 -13.52 9.40
C TYR A 56 -7.17 -12.71 8.15
N GLU A 57 -6.37 -11.69 7.87
CA GLU A 57 -6.58 -10.83 6.71
C GLU A 57 -6.35 -11.58 5.39
N LYS A 58 -5.41 -12.49 5.34
CA LYS A 58 -5.22 -13.38 4.17
C LYS A 58 -6.45 -14.21 3.89
N SER A 59 -7.07 -14.75 4.94
CA SER A 59 -8.31 -15.53 4.81
C SER A 59 -9.45 -14.68 4.24
N MET A 60 -9.60 -13.46 4.71
CA MET A 60 -10.61 -12.52 4.22
C MET A 60 -10.36 -12.14 2.77
N TRP A 61 -9.11 -11.90 2.40
CA TRP A 61 -8.72 -11.61 1.02
C TRP A 61 -9.16 -12.73 0.07
N LEU A 62 -8.81 -13.97 0.40
CA LEU A 62 -9.14 -15.14 -0.41
C LEU A 62 -10.66 -15.33 -0.53
N GLU A 63 -11.39 -15.13 0.55
CA GLU A 63 -12.85 -15.22 0.55
C GLU A 63 -13.48 -14.19 -0.39
N TRP A 64 -13.03 -12.93 -0.31
CA TRP A 64 -13.57 -11.85 -1.14
C TRP A 64 -13.24 -12.03 -2.63
N VAL A 65 -12.03 -12.48 -2.95
CA VAL A 65 -11.66 -12.80 -4.33
C VAL A 65 -12.54 -13.92 -4.87
N THR A 66 -12.77 -14.97 -4.09
CA THR A 66 -13.62 -16.10 -4.49
C THR A 66 -15.06 -15.65 -4.74
N GLU A 67 -15.63 -14.84 -3.85
CA GLU A 67 -16.97 -14.28 -4.01
C GLU A 67 -17.11 -13.45 -5.28
N ASP A 68 -16.13 -12.58 -5.54
CA ASP A 68 -16.14 -11.74 -6.73
C ASP A 68 -16.03 -12.54 -8.02
N VAL A 69 -15.19 -13.55 -8.05
CA VAL A 69 -15.05 -14.45 -9.20
C VAL A 69 -16.32 -15.25 -9.44
N GLU A 70 -16.95 -15.75 -8.39
CA GLU A 70 -18.25 -16.44 -8.48
C GLU A 70 -19.35 -15.53 -8.99
N ALA A 71 -19.28 -14.24 -8.68
CA ALA A 71 -20.21 -13.23 -9.18
C ALA A 71 -19.93 -12.80 -10.62
N GLY A 72 -18.90 -13.32 -11.26
CA GLY A 72 -18.58 -13.07 -12.67
C GLY A 72 -17.41 -12.14 -12.94
N SER A 73 -16.71 -11.65 -11.91
CA SER A 73 -15.53 -10.82 -12.09
C SER A 73 -14.34 -11.66 -12.56
N GLN A 74 -13.43 -11.02 -13.28
CA GLN A 74 -12.15 -11.65 -13.60
C GLN A 74 -11.29 -11.70 -12.33
N GLU A 75 -10.50 -12.78 -12.18
CA GLU A 75 -9.65 -12.93 -11.00
C GLU A 75 -8.69 -11.75 -10.80
N GLU A 76 -8.09 -11.25 -11.89
CA GLU A 76 -7.19 -10.11 -11.84
C GLU A 76 -7.89 -8.84 -11.33
N GLU A 77 -9.13 -8.60 -11.74
CA GLU A 77 -9.94 -7.48 -11.25
C GLU A 77 -10.26 -7.63 -9.77
N ALA A 78 -10.63 -8.83 -9.32
CA ALA A 78 -10.92 -9.12 -7.93
C ALA A 78 -9.68 -8.90 -7.05
N GLN A 79 -8.51 -9.33 -7.50
CA GLN A 79 -7.25 -9.11 -6.80
C GLN A 79 -6.90 -7.62 -6.70
N LEU A 80 -7.11 -6.88 -7.77
CA LEU A 80 -6.84 -5.43 -7.80
C LEU A 80 -7.81 -4.67 -6.89
N ASP A 81 -9.08 -5.01 -6.89
CA ASP A 81 -10.08 -4.42 -6.00
C ASP A 81 -9.72 -4.65 -4.54
N ASN A 82 -9.26 -5.84 -4.19
CA ASN A 82 -8.77 -6.14 -2.86
C ASN A 82 -7.54 -5.30 -2.50
N LEU A 83 -6.61 -5.12 -3.43
CA LEU A 83 -5.44 -4.28 -3.21
C LEU A 83 -5.86 -2.85 -2.80
N TYR A 84 -6.81 -2.26 -3.51
CA TYR A 84 -7.34 -0.94 -3.16
C TYR A 84 -7.96 -0.91 -1.76
N ILE A 85 -8.78 -1.90 -1.44
CA ILE A 85 -9.49 -1.98 -0.16
C ILE A 85 -8.51 -2.10 1.00
N TRP A 86 -7.53 -3.01 0.90
CA TRP A 86 -6.55 -3.20 1.98
C TRP A 86 -5.62 -2.02 2.13
N LEU A 87 -5.18 -1.38 1.04
CA LEU A 87 -4.39 -0.16 1.13
C LEU A 87 -5.16 0.96 1.85
N ALA A 88 -6.44 1.12 1.53
CA ALA A 88 -7.30 2.10 2.20
C ALA A 88 -7.43 1.79 3.70
N ASN A 89 -7.53 0.51 4.07
CA ASN A 89 -7.62 0.09 5.47
C ASN A 89 -6.31 0.22 6.24
N LEU A 90 -5.17 0.05 5.58
CA LEU A 90 -3.86 0.22 6.19
C LEU A 90 -3.58 1.67 6.55
N GLY A 91 -3.99 2.59 5.70
CA GLY A 91 -3.85 4.01 5.96
C GLY A 91 -3.53 4.81 4.72
N THR A 92 -4.11 5.99 4.65
CA THR A 92 -3.95 6.90 3.51
C THR A 92 -3.46 8.27 3.93
N VAL A 93 -3.36 8.56 5.23
CA VAL A 93 -2.96 9.87 5.73
C VAL A 93 -1.48 9.90 6.06
N VAL A 94 -0.77 10.87 5.54
CA VAL A 94 0.67 11.03 5.81
C VAL A 94 0.85 11.43 7.28
N SER A 95 1.54 10.58 8.05
CA SER A 95 1.82 10.80 9.47
C SER A 95 3.25 11.27 9.72
N GLU A 96 4.18 10.87 8.89
CA GLU A 96 5.60 11.18 9.07
C GLU A 96 6.30 11.27 7.72
N ILE A 97 7.26 12.19 7.61
CA ILE A 97 8.13 12.35 6.45
C ILE A 97 9.57 12.40 6.96
N CYS A 98 10.42 11.53 6.44
CA CYS A 98 11.82 11.46 6.81
C CYS A 98 12.71 11.47 5.57
N TRP A 99 13.72 12.32 5.56
CA TRP A 99 14.72 12.34 4.49
C TRP A 99 15.82 11.33 4.80
N SER A 100 16.18 10.54 3.77
CA SER A 100 17.19 9.49 3.89
C SER A 100 17.98 9.36 2.59
N LYS A 101 18.79 8.32 2.49
CA LYS A 101 19.52 7.95 1.28
C LYS A 101 19.29 6.49 0.95
N TYR A 102 19.18 6.22 -0.33
CA TYR A 102 19.13 4.87 -0.88
C TYR A 102 20.14 4.80 -2.03
N GLU A 103 21.14 3.93 -1.90
CA GLU A 103 22.20 3.79 -2.91
C GLU A 103 22.85 5.13 -3.31
N ASN A 104 23.16 5.97 -2.31
CA ASN A 104 23.75 7.30 -2.46
C ASN A 104 22.83 8.35 -3.11
N GLU A 105 21.56 8.03 -3.35
CA GLU A 105 20.58 8.98 -3.85
C GLU A 105 19.64 9.44 -2.71
N PRO A 106 19.20 10.71 -2.73
CA PRO A 106 18.20 11.17 -1.78
C PRO A 106 16.92 10.33 -1.88
N CYS A 107 16.39 9.94 -0.74
CA CYS A 107 15.15 9.17 -0.64
C CYS A 107 14.27 9.79 0.45
N VAL A 108 12.99 9.90 0.18
CA VAL A 108 12.01 10.37 1.17
C VAL A 108 11.20 9.19 1.66
N LEU A 109 11.21 8.99 2.98
CA LEU A 109 10.43 7.95 3.64
C LEU A 109 9.13 8.57 4.13
N ILE A 110 8.01 8.06 3.65
CA ILE A 110 6.67 8.56 3.98
C ILE A 110 5.92 7.47 4.72
N THR A 111 5.49 7.77 5.94
CA THR A 111 4.70 6.83 6.74
C THR A 111 3.22 7.24 6.66
N LEU A 112 2.37 6.26 6.42
CA LEU A 112 0.93 6.44 6.29
C LEU A 112 0.22 5.84 7.51
N LYS A 113 -0.89 6.48 7.90
CA LYS A 113 -1.77 6.04 8.99
C LYS A 113 -3.23 6.08 8.56
N ARG A 114 -4.08 5.45 9.34
CA ARG A 114 -5.53 5.54 9.18
C ARG A 114 -6.06 6.94 9.48
#